data_3f481a62055c41f7154ec59c98e36ed3
#
_entry.id   3f481a62055c41f7154ec59c98e36ed3
#
_cell.length_a   1.000
_cell.length_b   1.000
_cell.length_c   1.000
_cell.angle_alpha   90.00
_cell.angle_beta   90.00
_cell.angle_gamma   90.00
#
_symmetry.space_group_name_H-M   'P 1'
#
loop_
_entity.id
_entity.type
_entity.pdbx_description
1 polymer ?
#
loop_
_entity_poly.entity_id
_entity_poly.type
_entity_poly.pdbx_seq_one_letter_code
_entity_poly.pdbx_strand_id
1 'polypeptide(L)'
;MSSGAKDIQLFELKDTILQLNRTISEQNSLIQSLQKMLEERTNSDAKKDQTIADLQAQLEFLKQKIFGSTSELQKSGFPGQLSLFDDPGEEKTPEQVEPEFIEVKGYTKKRKPKATYDEMFANLPTIQVPVDTLTEEEKTCPVCGTEMVPIGHEVIRTEIRYTEPKLERIDYIATTYECPKCKETEDPQFIKDEGEPALIPGSYASSGLAAHVMYAKYVLGLPLYRLEKDFERLGAVFSRTTMAHWVIYCAQNYLDPVYQYLHRLLLRRRFLMADETPIQVLKEPDRRPQSKSYVWLVRSGEDGEVPIILYNYTPTRAGKHAEDFLKDIEDGYFLMVDGYKGYNRLKNAKRCCCFAHIRRYLIQAIPKGHERDYTEPAVQGVMYCNKLFEYERRYREKGLSFKQVYNRRLKDEKPVIEAFLSWADRQNPKTGDRLIRALNYINGCRPYMMTYLEDGRCSFSNNASENSIRPIVLGRKAWLFSDTQDGANASMTVFSIVETAKANGLDPQMYLQYLLDKRPSAEMSDTELEKFLPWSSEAKSACSKNIE
;
A
#
# COMPACT_ATOMS: atom_id res chain seq x y z
N MET A 1 17.69 -54.49 -85.59
CA MET A 1 18.45 -53.53 -84.71
C MET A 1 19.30 -54.35 -83.74
N SER A 2 20.64 -54.18 -83.77
CA SER A 2 21.58 -55.00 -83.00
C SER A 2 21.44 -54.75 -81.49
N SER A 3 21.69 -55.77 -80.67
CA SER A 3 21.66 -55.75 -79.20
C SER A 3 22.40 -54.53 -78.58
N GLY A 4 23.51 -54.10 -79.19
CA GLY A 4 24.34 -52.97 -78.67
C GLY A 4 23.68 -51.57 -78.71
N ALA A 5 22.71 -51.33 -79.62
CA ALA A 5 22.02 -50.06 -79.70
C ALA A 5 20.99 -49.89 -78.54
N LYS A 6 20.41 -50.98 -78.06
CA LYS A 6 19.50 -50.99 -76.90
C LYS A 6 20.25 -50.82 -75.60
N ASP A 7 21.45 -51.31 -75.49
CA ASP A 7 22.28 -51.20 -74.31
C ASP A 7 22.81 -49.73 -74.10
N ILE A 8 23.14 -49.05 -75.21
CA ILE A 8 23.53 -47.64 -75.20
C ILE A 8 22.36 -46.76 -74.80
N GLN A 9 21.15 -46.98 -75.36
CA GLN A 9 19.95 -46.26 -74.97
C GLN A 9 19.58 -46.50 -73.51
N LEU A 10 19.76 -47.69 -72.97
CA LEU A 10 19.51 -48.02 -71.58
C LEU A 10 20.51 -47.30 -70.65
N PHE A 11 21.75 -47.17 -71.07
CA PHE A 11 22.78 -46.44 -70.33
C PHE A 11 22.49 -44.90 -70.25
N GLU A 12 22.14 -44.31 -71.43
CA GLU A 12 21.76 -42.88 -71.51
C GLU A 12 20.50 -42.56 -70.66
N LEU A 13 19.51 -43.50 -70.67
CA LEU A 13 18.32 -43.35 -69.84
C LEU A 13 18.65 -43.40 -68.31
N LYS A 14 19.55 -44.33 -67.94
CA LYS A 14 20.01 -44.41 -66.55
C LYS A 14 20.76 -43.14 -66.06
N ASP A 15 21.60 -42.62 -66.95
CA ASP A 15 22.34 -41.37 -66.62
C ASP A 15 21.39 -40.18 -66.52
N THR A 16 20.40 -40.08 -67.40
CA THR A 16 19.34 -39.05 -67.32
C THR A 16 18.50 -39.17 -66.05
N ILE A 17 18.15 -40.40 -65.64
CA ILE A 17 17.44 -40.61 -64.34
C ILE A 17 18.29 -40.24 -63.16
N LEU A 18 19.59 -40.51 -63.19
CA LEU A 18 20.51 -40.09 -62.13
C LEU A 18 20.63 -38.53 -62.01
N GLN A 19 20.71 -37.87 -63.18
CA GLN A 19 20.74 -36.40 -63.22
C GLN A 19 19.41 -35.79 -62.73
N LEU A 20 18.27 -36.33 -63.14
CA LEU A 20 16.95 -35.88 -62.67
C LEU A 20 16.78 -36.09 -61.16
N ASN A 21 17.21 -37.19 -60.61
CA ASN A 21 17.17 -37.48 -59.19
C ASN A 21 18.06 -36.51 -58.42
N ARG A 22 19.21 -36.10 -58.92
CA ARG A 22 20.09 -35.10 -58.36
C ARG A 22 19.43 -33.73 -58.36
N THR A 23 18.83 -33.30 -59.47
CA THR A 23 18.10 -32.06 -59.62
C THR A 23 16.88 -31.97 -58.63
N ILE A 24 16.14 -33.07 -58.50
CA ILE A 24 15.02 -33.20 -57.55
C ILE A 24 15.51 -33.07 -56.12
N SER A 25 16.65 -33.66 -55.74
CA SER A 25 17.25 -33.54 -54.42
C SER A 25 17.68 -32.09 -54.11
N GLU A 26 18.31 -31.43 -55.07
CA GLU A 26 18.71 -30.01 -54.95
C GLU A 26 17.49 -29.09 -54.82
N GLN A 27 16.44 -29.30 -55.63
CA GLN A 27 15.19 -28.56 -55.55
C GLN A 27 14.48 -28.75 -54.19
N ASN A 28 14.44 -29.98 -53.69
CA ASN A 28 13.85 -30.26 -52.37
C ASN A 28 14.62 -29.56 -51.22
N SER A 29 15.96 -29.55 -51.30
CA SER A 29 16.78 -28.82 -50.34
C SER A 29 16.51 -27.30 -50.37
N LEU A 30 16.36 -26.73 -51.58
CA LEU A 30 16.03 -25.32 -51.78
C LEU A 30 14.63 -24.99 -51.25
N ILE A 31 13.64 -25.86 -51.50
CA ILE A 31 12.27 -25.70 -50.97
C ILE A 31 12.28 -25.70 -49.43
N GLN A 32 13.00 -26.64 -48.80
CA GLN A 32 13.12 -26.66 -47.33
C GLN A 32 13.78 -25.38 -46.77
N SER A 33 14.81 -24.89 -47.45
CA SER A 33 15.47 -23.61 -47.06
C SER A 33 14.54 -22.42 -47.20
N LEU A 34 13.76 -22.34 -48.27
CA LEU A 34 12.76 -21.26 -48.46
C LEU A 34 11.61 -21.35 -47.48
N GLN A 35 11.14 -22.53 -47.13
CA GLN A 35 10.11 -22.74 -46.12
C GLN A 35 10.59 -22.24 -44.75
N LYS A 36 11.82 -22.56 -44.36
CA LYS A 36 12.41 -22.11 -43.12
C LYS A 36 12.55 -20.58 -43.05
N MET A 37 13.02 -19.95 -44.14
CA MET A 37 13.10 -18.48 -44.23
C MET A 37 11.72 -17.80 -44.16
N LEU A 38 10.69 -18.44 -44.71
CA LEU A 38 9.31 -17.94 -44.67
C LEU A 38 8.73 -18.04 -43.26
N GLU A 39 9.00 -19.10 -42.52
CA GLU A 39 8.62 -19.24 -41.11
C GLU A 39 9.34 -18.22 -40.20
N GLU A 40 10.63 -17.99 -40.41
CA GLU A 40 11.39 -16.98 -39.67
C GLU A 40 10.87 -15.56 -39.96
N ARG A 41 10.45 -15.27 -41.20
CA ARG A 41 9.88 -14.00 -41.60
C ARG A 41 8.49 -13.75 -41.02
N THR A 42 7.61 -14.76 -41.06
CA THR A 42 6.27 -14.67 -40.46
C THR A 42 6.33 -14.50 -38.97
N ASN A 43 7.25 -15.15 -38.25
CA ASN A 43 7.48 -14.97 -36.83
C ASN A 43 8.04 -13.58 -36.49
N SER A 44 8.89 -13.01 -37.38
CA SER A 44 9.40 -11.64 -37.24
C SER A 44 8.30 -10.59 -37.45
N ASP A 45 7.44 -10.79 -38.43
CA ASP A 45 6.35 -9.87 -38.73
C ASP A 45 5.26 -9.92 -37.64
N ALA A 46 4.95 -11.08 -37.07
CA ALA A 46 4.06 -11.20 -35.93
C ALA A 46 4.59 -10.48 -34.67
N LYS A 47 5.91 -10.48 -34.45
CA LYS A 47 6.53 -9.69 -33.39
C LYS A 47 6.43 -8.18 -33.62
N LYS A 48 6.58 -7.73 -34.88
CA LYS A 48 6.42 -6.32 -35.25
C LYS A 48 4.98 -5.86 -35.08
N ASP A 49 4.01 -6.69 -35.49
CA ASP A 49 2.59 -6.39 -35.33
C ASP A 49 2.20 -6.27 -33.85
N GLN A 50 2.76 -7.14 -32.99
CA GLN A 50 2.58 -7.02 -31.55
C GLN A 50 3.16 -5.72 -30.99
N THR A 51 4.38 -5.33 -31.45
CA THR A 51 5.02 -4.08 -31.03
C THR A 51 4.23 -2.85 -31.48
N ILE A 52 3.69 -2.89 -32.71
CA ILE A 52 2.83 -1.83 -33.25
C ILE A 52 1.54 -1.71 -32.44
N ALA A 53 0.91 -2.81 -32.09
CA ALA A 53 -0.29 -2.81 -31.25
C ALA A 53 -0.02 -2.24 -29.84
N ASP A 54 1.12 -2.59 -29.24
CA ASP A 54 1.54 -2.07 -27.94
C ASP A 54 1.84 -0.57 -28.01
N LEU A 55 2.51 -0.11 -29.07
CA LEU A 55 2.78 1.32 -29.28
C LEU A 55 1.52 2.14 -29.54
N GLN A 56 0.56 1.57 -30.28
CA GLN A 56 -0.74 2.20 -30.52
C GLN A 56 -1.54 2.32 -29.22
N ALA A 57 -1.54 1.30 -28.37
CA ALA A 57 -2.18 1.34 -27.06
C ALA A 57 -1.54 2.38 -26.12
N GLN A 58 -0.20 2.50 -26.15
CA GLN A 58 0.51 3.55 -25.41
C GLN A 58 0.20 4.96 -25.94
N LEU A 59 0.06 5.12 -27.23
CA LEU A 59 -0.25 6.40 -27.87
C LEU A 59 -1.70 6.82 -27.59
N GLU A 60 -2.62 5.89 -27.53
CA GLU A 60 -4.01 6.13 -27.16
C GLU A 60 -4.15 6.48 -25.67
N PHE A 61 -3.41 5.80 -24.82
CA PHE A 61 -3.27 6.13 -23.40
C PHE A 61 -2.70 7.53 -23.18
N LEU A 62 -1.63 7.90 -23.90
CA LEU A 62 -1.05 9.24 -23.82
C LEU A 62 -2.00 10.32 -24.35
N LYS A 63 -2.74 10.06 -25.42
CA LYS A 63 -3.79 10.96 -25.92
C LYS A 63 -4.90 11.17 -24.89
N GLN A 64 -5.37 10.13 -24.23
CA GLN A 64 -6.37 10.24 -23.15
C GLN A 64 -5.82 11.03 -21.95
N LYS A 65 -4.54 10.86 -21.63
CA LYS A 65 -3.88 11.59 -20.53
C LYS A 65 -3.64 13.08 -20.83
N ILE A 66 -3.42 13.44 -22.09
CA ILE A 66 -3.13 14.83 -22.52
C ILE A 66 -4.41 15.60 -22.85
N PHE A 67 -5.43 14.93 -23.40
CA PHE A 67 -6.64 15.57 -23.92
C PHE A 67 -7.93 15.15 -23.19
N GLY A 68 -7.87 14.16 -22.28
CA GLY A 68 -8.98 13.81 -21.41
C GLY A 68 -9.16 14.90 -20.34
N SER A 69 -10.40 15.35 -20.14
CA SER A 69 -10.72 16.32 -19.10
C SER A 69 -10.32 15.77 -17.72
N THR A 70 -9.27 16.32 -17.13
CA THR A 70 -8.86 16.10 -15.74
C THR A 70 -9.87 16.76 -14.83
N SER A 71 -10.92 16.05 -14.43
CA SER A 71 -11.67 16.44 -13.25
C SER A 71 -10.97 15.87 -12.03
N GLU A 72 -10.59 16.72 -11.08
CA GLU A 72 -10.04 16.34 -9.77
C GLU A 72 -11.01 15.53 -8.90
N LEU A 73 -12.21 15.30 -9.38
CA LEU A 73 -13.23 14.45 -8.76
C LEU A 73 -12.98 12.97 -9.11
N GLN A 74 -11.86 12.42 -8.68
CA GLN A 74 -11.70 10.97 -8.66
C GLN A 74 -12.43 10.39 -7.45
N LYS A 75 -13.55 9.76 -7.75
CA LYS A 75 -14.30 8.93 -6.81
C LYS A 75 -13.37 7.83 -6.27
N SER A 76 -13.04 7.91 -5.01
CA SER A 76 -12.44 6.80 -4.28
C SER A 76 -13.32 5.55 -4.44
N GLY A 77 -12.79 4.51 -5.09
CA GLY A 77 -13.42 3.20 -5.08
C GLY A 77 -13.72 2.55 -6.43
N PHE A 78 -12.90 2.74 -7.46
CA PHE A 78 -12.96 1.91 -8.66
C PHE A 78 -11.85 0.86 -8.66
N PRO A 79 -12.21 -0.45 -8.74
CA PRO A 79 -11.25 -1.49 -9.10
C PRO A 79 -10.88 -1.33 -10.57
N GLY A 80 -9.61 -1.14 -10.89
CA GLY A 80 -9.12 -1.07 -12.27
C GLY A 80 -8.31 0.18 -12.63
N GLN A 81 -8.04 1.06 -11.68
CA GLN A 81 -7.16 2.18 -11.92
C GLN A 81 -5.71 1.69 -12.00
N LEU A 82 -5.14 1.75 -13.22
CA LEU A 82 -3.69 1.66 -13.39
C LEU A 82 -3.05 2.66 -12.44
N SER A 83 -2.33 2.15 -11.45
CA SER A 83 -1.60 2.99 -10.52
C SER A 83 -0.64 3.85 -11.34
N LEU A 84 -0.73 5.19 -11.22
CA LEU A 84 0.27 6.15 -11.75
C LEU A 84 1.69 5.81 -11.28
N PHE A 85 1.85 4.72 -10.60
CA PHE A 85 2.95 4.30 -9.77
C PHE A 85 3.55 2.94 -10.17
N ASP A 86 3.24 2.39 -11.33
CA ASP A 86 3.98 1.25 -11.84
C ASP A 86 5.38 1.70 -12.25
N ASP A 87 6.38 1.12 -11.60
CA ASP A 87 7.79 1.40 -11.86
C ASP A 87 8.17 0.86 -13.26
N PRO A 88 8.62 1.71 -14.21
CA PRO A 88 8.96 1.25 -15.55
C PRO A 88 10.18 0.32 -15.63
N GLY A 89 10.86 0.07 -14.50
CA GLY A 89 12.04 -0.78 -14.41
C GLY A 89 11.81 -2.16 -13.79
N GLU A 90 10.61 -2.47 -13.28
CA GLU A 90 10.28 -3.83 -12.85
C GLU A 90 9.64 -4.58 -14.02
N GLU A 91 10.18 -5.77 -14.34
CA GLU A 91 9.44 -6.73 -15.15
C GLU A 91 8.05 -6.86 -14.53
N LYS A 92 7.03 -6.38 -15.26
CA LYS A 92 5.64 -6.46 -14.80
C LYS A 92 5.32 -7.93 -14.55
N THR A 93 5.36 -8.31 -13.29
CA THR A 93 4.67 -9.53 -12.91
C THR A 93 3.20 -9.31 -13.27
N PRO A 94 2.52 -10.29 -13.89
CA PRO A 94 1.15 -10.15 -14.39
C PRO A 94 0.10 -9.88 -13.29
N GLU A 95 0.52 -9.58 -12.09
CA GLU A 95 -0.28 -9.43 -10.87
C GLU A 95 -1.05 -8.10 -10.77
N GLN A 96 -0.85 -7.15 -11.71
CA GLN A 96 -1.31 -5.77 -11.49
C GLN A 96 -2.36 -5.23 -12.48
N VAL A 97 -2.91 -6.06 -13.37
CA VAL A 97 -3.94 -5.61 -14.32
C VAL A 97 -5.27 -6.29 -14.04
N GLU A 98 -6.16 -5.62 -13.32
CA GLU A 98 -7.57 -6.00 -13.32
C GLU A 98 -8.24 -5.51 -14.62
N PRO A 99 -9.06 -6.33 -15.31
CA PRO A 99 -9.78 -5.87 -16.50
C PRO A 99 -10.75 -4.75 -16.16
N GLU A 100 -10.74 -3.70 -16.97
CA GLU A 100 -11.42 -2.43 -16.73
C GLU A 100 -12.95 -2.52 -16.57
N PHE A 101 -13.61 -3.57 -17.03
CA PHE A 101 -15.07 -3.67 -16.97
C PHE A 101 -15.54 -5.11 -16.74
N ILE A 102 -16.05 -5.37 -15.55
CA ILE A 102 -17.15 -6.31 -15.38
C ILE A 102 -18.39 -5.46 -15.06
N GLU A 103 -19.21 -5.18 -16.06
CA GLU A 103 -20.55 -4.64 -15.81
C GLU A 103 -21.34 -5.68 -15.01
N VAL A 104 -21.45 -5.47 -13.72
CA VAL A 104 -22.44 -6.15 -12.90
C VAL A 104 -23.78 -5.54 -13.24
N LYS A 105 -24.65 -6.29 -13.91
CA LYS A 105 -26.04 -5.87 -14.16
C LYS A 105 -26.66 -5.39 -12.84
N GLY A 106 -27.03 -4.09 -12.84
CA GLY A 106 -28.06 -3.59 -11.95
C GLY A 106 -27.75 -3.55 -10.46
N TYR A 107 -26.56 -3.04 -10.03
CA TYR A 107 -26.42 -2.53 -8.69
C TYR A 107 -26.84 -1.05 -8.67
N THR A 108 -28.11 -0.80 -8.39
CA THR A 108 -28.55 0.53 -7.97
C THR A 108 -28.01 0.79 -6.57
N LYS A 109 -26.81 1.36 -6.49
CA LYS A 109 -26.31 1.93 -5.25
C LYS A 109 -27.27 3.07 -4.90
N LYS A 110 -28.07 2.92 -3.84
CA LYS A 110 -28.79 4.06 -3.26
C LYS A 110 -27.74 5.15 -3.03
N ARG A 111 -27.84 6.27 -3.75
CA ARG A 111 -27.01 7.44 -3.48
C ARG A 111 -27.24 7.77 -2.02
N LYS A 112 -26.20 7.73 -1.20
CA LYS A 112 -26.26 8.38 0.12
C LYS A 112 -26.67 9.82 -0.14
N PRO A 113 -27.62 10.38 0.61
CA PRO A 113 -27.94 11.79 0.51
C PRO A 113 -26.63 12.58 0.62
N LYS A 114 -26.49 13.66 -0.15
CA LYS A 114 -25.33 14.56 0.00
C LYS A 114 -25.36 15.07 1.44
N ALA A 115 -24.22 14.95 2.14
CA ALA A 115 -24.06 15.57 3.45
C ALA A 115 -24.43 17.07 3.33
N THR A 116 -25.15 17.58 4.30
CA THR A 116 -25.45 19.02 4.43
C THR A 116 -24.16 19.77 4.77
N TYR A 117 -24.13 21.09 4.59
CA TYR A 117 -22.98 21.92 5.02
C TYR A 117 -22.68 21.74 6.50
N ASP A 118 -23.70 21.67 7.34
CA ASP A 118 -23.56 21.46 8.78
C ASP A 118 -22.92 20.11 9.11
N GLU A 119 -23.31 19.05 8.41
CA GLU A 119 -22.69 17.72 8.54
C GLU A 119 -21.24 17.70 8.03
N MET A 120 -20.94 18.44 6.95
CA MET A 120 -19.60 18.50 6.37
C MET A 120 -18.60 19.23 7.27
N PHE A 121 -19.05 20.25 8.00
CA PHE A 121 -18.19 21.16 8.80
C PHE A 121 -18.46 21.06 10.30
N ALA A 122 -19.22 20.06 10.75
CA ALA A 122 -19.61 19.87 12.15
C ALA A 122 -18.44 19.87 13.17
N ASN A 123 -17.24 19.53 12.71
CA ASN A 123 -16.04 19.46 13.53
C ASN A 123 -15.14 20.71 13.45
N LEU A 124 -15.59 21.78 12.77
CA LEU A 124 -14.85 23.02 12.69
C LEU A 124 -15.38 24.02 13.74
N PRO A 125 -14.50 24.78 14.41
CA PRO A 125 -14.95 25.88 15.27
C PRO A 125 -15.68 26.92 14.42
N THR A 126 -16.85 27.34 14.89
CA THR A 126 -17.71 28.30 14.20
C THR A 126 -17.52 29.68 14.79
N ILE A 127 -17.13 30.64 13.95
CA ILE A 127 -17.04 32.06 14.31
C ILE A 127 -18.19 32.78 13.63
N GLN A 128 -19.06 33.42 14.40
CA GLN A 128 -20.14 34.26 13.86
C GLN A 128 -19.61 35.70 13.72
N VAL A 129 -19.68 36.22 12.50
CA VAL A 129 -19.28 37.60 12.20
C VAL A 129 -20.54 38.38 11.86
N PRO A 130 -20.92 39.38 12.68
CA PRO A 130 -22.05 40.23 12.35
C PRO A 130 -21.78 41.04 11.08
N VAL A 131 -22.77 41.10 10.20
CA VAL A 131 -22.73 41.92 9.01
C VAL A 131 -23.58 43.16 9.26
N ASP A 132 -22.96 44.33 9.24
CA ASP A 132 -23.60 45.62 9.35
C ASP A 132 -23.11 46.51 8.20
N THR A 133 -23.70 46.32 7.04
CA THR A 133 -23.38 47.09 5.81
C THR A 133 -24.42 48.10 5.44
N LEU A 134 -25.55 48.12 6.15
CA LEU A 134 -26.63 49.06 5.91
C LEU A 134 -26.30 50.45 6.52
N THR A 135 -26.51 51.50 5.76
CA THR A 135 -26.39 52.87 6.25
C THR A 135 -27.57 53.20 7.17
N GLU A 136 -27.45 54.23 8.01
CA GLU A 136 -28.52 54.66 8.91
C GLU A 136 -29.79 55.06 8.12
N GLU A 137 -29.64 55.60 6.89
CA GLU A 137 -30.77 55.91 5.99
C GLU A 137 -31.49 54.65 5.54
N GLU A 138 -30.77 53.56 5.24
CA GLU A 138 -31.34 52.26 4.82
C GLU A 138 -32.00 51.51 6.00
N LYS A 139 -31.63 51.84 7.25
CA LYS A 139 -32.31 51.34 8.46
C LYS A 139 -33.54 52.13 8.84
N THR A 140 -33.93 53.13 8.05
CA THR A 140 -35.10 53.97 8.30
C THR A 140 -36.29 53.46 7.47
N CYS A 141 -37.49 53.41 8.08
CA CYS A 141 -38.71 52.98 7.40
C CYS A 141 -39.06 53.91 6.23
N PRO A 142 -39.15 53.43 4.99
CA PRO A 142 -39.43 54.28 3.82
C PRO A 142 -40.84 54.84 3.77
N VAL A 143 -41.75 54.41 4.67
CA VAL A 143 -43.13 54.84 4.72
C VAL A 143 -43.36 55.92 5.76
N CYS A 144 -42.80 55.80 6.96
CA CYS A 144 -43.04 56.71 8.09
C CYS A 144 -41.80 57.40 8.64
N GLY A 145 -40.60 57.09 8.14
CA GLY A 145 -39.37 57.72 8.58
C GLY A 145 -38.87 57.32 10.01
N THR A 146 -39.44 56.26 10.59
CA THR A 146 -39.04 55.78 11.91
C THR A 146 -37.85 54.81 11.78
N GLU A 147 -36.86 54.87 12.67
CA GLU A 147 -35.74 53.92 12.75
C GLU A 147 -36.27 52.50 13.02
N MET A 148 -35.83 51.53 12.19
CA MET A 148 -36.22 50.14 12.30
C MET A 148 -35.40 49.41 13.35
N VAL A 149 -36.00 48.48 14.08
CA VAL A 149 -35.34 47.69 15.11
C VAL A 149 -35.05 46.27 14.58
N PRO A 150 -33.93 45.67 14.95
CA PRO A 150 -33.62 44.31 14.53
C PRO A 150 -34.60 43.30 15.15
N ILE A 151 -35.15 42.39 14.35
CA ILE A 151 -36.13 41.40 14.78
C ILE A 151 -35.65 39.94 14.61
N GLY A 152 -34.46 39.74 14.04
CA GLY A 152 -33.91 38.41 13.85
C GLY A 152 -32.52 38.41 13.20
N HIS A 153 -31.87 37.26 13.26
CA HIS A 153 -30.58 37.02 12.64
C HIS A 153 -30.64 35.71 11.84
N GLU A 154 -30.01 35.70 10.66
CA GLU A 154 -29.87 34.49 9.84
C GLU A 154 -28.45 34.41 9.24
N VAL A 155 -27.99 33.18 8.93
CA VAL A 155 -26.71 32.96 8.27
C VAL A 155 -26.89 33.20 6.78
N ILE A 156 -26.40 34.33 6.28
CA ILE A 156 -26.50 34.70 4.86
C ILE A 156 -25.36 34.09 4.01
N ARG A 157 -24.23 33.74 4.63
CA ARG A 157 -23.05 33.17 3.96
C ARG A 157 -22.20 32.37 4.95
N THR A 158 -21.69 31.24 4.49
CA THR A 158 -20.68 30.44 5.19
C THR A 158 -19.41 30.39 4.34
N GLU A 159 -18.27 30.65 4.93
CA GLU A 159 -16.94 30.45 4.30
C GLU A 159 -16.01 29.74 5.25
N ILE A 160 -15.06 28.97 4.69
CA ILE A 160 -14.03 28.25 5.46
C ILE A 160 -12.74 29.06 5.36
N ARG A 161 -12.26 29.51 6.51
CA ARG A 161 -10.98 30.25 6.62
C ARG A 161 -9.85 29.29 6.86
N TYR A 162 -8.80 29.37 6.03
CA TYR A 162 -7.53 28.70 6.25
C TYR A 162 -6.53 29.70 6.84
N THR A 163 -5.84 29.30 7.92
CA THR A 163 -4.74 30.07 8.51
C THR A 163 -3.43 29.39 8.17
N GLU A 164 -2.47 30.11 7.63
CA GLU A 164 -1.16 29.59 7.27
C GLU A 164 -0.40 29.11 8.52
N PRO A 165 0.42 28.04 8.39
CA PRO A 165 1.27 27.56 9.47
C PRO A 165 2.27 28.65 9.89
N LYS A 166 2.56 28.73 11.20
CA LYS A 166 3.45 29.72 11.78
C LYS A 166 4.65 29.02 12.43
N LEU A 167 5.84 29.54 12.20
CA LEU A 167 7.06 29.17 12.92
C LEU A 167 7.45 30.28 13.88
N GLU A 168 7.89 29.87 15.08
CA GLU A 168 8.36 30.79 16.12
C GLU A 168 9.71 30.31 16.64
N ARG A 169 10.62 31.25 16.87
CA ARG A 169 11.84 31.00 17.62
C ARG A 169 11.56 31.19 19.09
N ILE A 170 11.86 30.18 19.91
CA ILE A 170 11.71 30.21 21.36
C ILE A 170 13.10 30.13 21.99
N ASP A 171 13.49 31.16 22.71
CA ASP A 171 14.75 31.21 23.46
C ASP A 171 14.46 30.95 24.96
N TYR A 172 14.96 29.83 25.47
CA TYR A 172 14.89 29.49 26.89
C TYR A 172 16.03 30.21 27.64
N ILE A 173 15.69 31.12 28.57
CA ILE A 173 16.66 31.94 29.26
C ILE A 173 16.84 31.39 30.67
N ALA A 174 18.05 30.89 30.96
CA ALA A 174 18.42 30.38 32.28
C ALA A 174 18.93 31.54 33.19
N THR A 175 18.49 31.53 34.44
CA THR A 175 18.99 32.47 35.46
C THR A 175 20.14 31.82 36.22
N THR A 176 21.24 32.56 36.38
CA THR A 176 22.37 32.16 37.23
C THR A 176 22.25 32.90 38.56
N TYR A 177 22.29 32.18 39.66
CA TYR A 177 22.25 32.68 41.01
C TYR A 177 23.65 32.66 41.61
N GLU A 178 24.03 33.72 42.32
CA GLU A 178 25.28 33.87 43.05
C GLU A 178 24.99 33.95 44.56
N CYS A 179 25.76 33.24 45.36
CA CYS A 179 25.63 33.35 46.83
C CYS A 179 26.20 34.67 47.32
N PRO A 180 25.40 35.57 47.91
CA PRO A 180 25.89 36.90 48.34
C PRO A 180 26.92 36.84 49.47
N LYS A 181 26.95 35.75 50.26
CA LYS A 181 27.94 35.58 51.33
C LYS A 181 29.25 35.00 50.82
N CYS A 182 29.19 34.05 49.87
CA CYS A 182 30.39 33.41 49.28
C CYS A 182 31.03 34.28 48.20
N LYS A 183 30.34 35.29 47.71
CA LYS A 183 30.85 36.23 46.70
C LYS A 183 32.15 36.93 47.11
N GLU A 184 32.29 37.22 48.39
CA GLU A 184 33.46 37.91 48.96
C GLU A 184 34.53 36.94 49.46
N THR A 185 34.35 35.63 49.30
CA THR A 185 35.31 34.59 49.68
C THR A 185 36.20 34.14 48.51
N GLU A 186 37.26 33.38 48.80
CA GLU A 186 38.12 32.82 47.76
C GLU A 186 37.41 31.77 46.88
N ASP A 187 36.21 31.28 47.26
CA ASP A 187 35.43 30.28 46.55
C ASP A 187 33.95 30.75 46.35
N PRO A 188 33.68 31.64 45.38
CA PRO A 188 32.32 32.12 45.09
C PRO A 188 31.45 30.97 44.52
N GLN A 189 30.25 30.81 45.06
CA GLN A 189 29.32 29.76 44.67
C GLN A 189 28.25 30.30 43.73
N PHE A 190 28.07 29.60 42.57
CA PHE A 190 27.09 29.91 41.55
C PHE A 190 26.22 28.68 41.29
N ILE A 191 24.93 28.88 41.08
CA ILE A 191 24.00 27.85 40.63
C ILE A 191 23.27 28.39 39.42
N LYS A 192 23.31 27.65 38.34
CA LYS A 192 22.56 27.94 37.11
C LYS A 192 21.39 26.98 36.98
N ASP A 193 20.23 27.49 36.69
CA ASP A 193 19.10 26.68 36.30
C ASP A 193 19.36 26.11 34.87
N GLU A 194 19.46 24.81 34.74
CA GLU A 194 19.75 24.16 33.44
C GLU A 194 18.48 23.93 32.61
N GLY A 195 17.29 24.08 33.22
CA GLY A 195 16.02 23.81 32.57
C GLY A 195 15.85 22.35 32.16
N GLU A 196 14.82 22.06 31.37
CA GLU A 196 14.60 20.73 30.81
C GLU A 196 15.53 20.49 29.61
N PRO A 197 16.05 19.25 29.46
CA PRO A 197 16.91 18.92 28.32
C PRO A 197 16.15 19.02 27.00
N ALA A 198 16.82 19.49 25.94
CA ALA A 198 16.27 19.54 24.59
C ALA A 198 15.78 18.14 24.14
N LEU A 199 14.79 18.10 23.24
CA LEU A 199 14.31 16.84 22.65
C LEU A 199 15.46 16.05 22.00
N ILE A 200 16.30 16.76 21.27
CA ILE A 200 17.47 16.20 20.59
C ILE A 200 18.69 17.00 21.03
N PRO A 201 19.69 16.38 21.69
CA PRO A 201 20.88 17.09 22.17
C PRO A 201 21.56 17.88 21.05
N GLY A 202 21.86 19.16 21.32
CA GLY A 202 22.49 20.05 20.35
C GLY A 202 21.62 20.46 19.16
N SER A 203 20.31 20.21 19.21
CA SER A 203 19.37 20.58 18.17
C SER A 203 18.33 21.59 18.68
N TYR A 204 17.75 22.32 17.74
CA TYR A 204 16.67 23.29 17.97
C TYR A 204 15.27 22.72 17.62
N ALA A 205 15.16 21.42 17.33
CA ALA A 205 13.87 20.80 17.02
C ALA A 205 13.03 20.62 18.28
N SER A 206 11.87 21.27 18.33
CA SER A 206 10.83 20.94 19.31
C SER A 206 10.12 19.64 18.94
N SER A 207 9.40 19.05 19.89
CA SER A 207 8.55 17.86 19.64
C SER A 207 7.50 18.13 18.55
N GLY A 208 6.86 19.29 18.56
CA GLY A 208 5.91 19.70 17.54
C GLY A 208 6.53 19.80 16.13
N LEU A 209 7.73 20.40 16.02
CA LEU A 209 8.44 20.49 14.74
C LEU A 209 8.89 19.12 14.24
N ALA A 210 9.46 18.28 15.08
CA ALA A 210 9.87 16.92 14.71
C ALA A 210 8.68 16.04 14.31
N ALA A 211 7.57 16.11 15.05
CA ALA A 211 6.32 15.43 14.72
C ALA A 211 5.76 15.91 13.38
N HIS A 212 5.78 17.23 13.10
CA HIS A 212 5.34 17.77 11.83
C HIS A 212 6.19 17.26 10.65
N VAL A 213 7.51 17.23 10.77
CA VAL A 213 8.40 16.68 9.73
C VAL A 213 8.09 15.21 9.46
N MET A 214 7.86 14.41 10.51
CA MET A 214 7.45 13.01 10.35
C MET A 214 6.08 12.89 9.70
N TYR A 215 5.08 13.64 10.17
CA TYR A 215 3.74 13.66 9.61
C TYR A 215 3.75 14.04 8.12
N ALA A 216 4.41 15.14 7.78
CA ALA A 216 4.51 15.61 6.41
C ALA A 216 5.15 14.56 5.48
N LYS A 217 6.23 13.90 5.95
CA LYS A 217 6.91 12.88 5.16
C LYS A 217 6.10 11.60 5.06
N TYR A 218 5.63 11.01 6.15
CA TYR A 218 5.10 9.66 6.19
C TYR A 218 3.58 9.57 6.02
N VAL A 219 2.86 10.66 6.27
CA VAL A 219 1.40 10.71 6.08
C VAL A 219 1.03 11.48 4.81
N LEU A 220 1.60 12.67 4.61
CA LEU A 220 1.32 13.49 3.43
C LEU A 220 2.18 13.12 2.21
N GLY A 221 3.22 12.30 2.39
CA GLY A 221 4.09 11.85 1.29
C GLY A 221 5.04 12.94 0.76
N LEU A 222 5.35 13.97 1.57
CA LEU A 222 6.23 15.06 1.16
C LEU A 222 7.70 14.67 1.34
N PRO A 223 8.53 14.67 0.29
CA PRO A 223 9.97 14.50 0.41
C PRO A 223 10.62 15.63 1.22
N LEU A 224 11.66 15.31 1.99
CA LEU A 224 12.33 16.31 2.85
C LEU A 224 12.85 17.53 2.08
N TYR A 225 13.25 17.39 0.81
CA TYR A 225 13.69 18.53 0.00
C TYR A 225 12.57 19.54 -0.29
N ARG A 226 11.30 19.07 -0.34
CA ARG A 226 10.15 19.98 -0.48
C ARG A 226 9.85 20.70 0.82
N LEU A 227 9.96 19.99 1.95
CA LEU A 227 9.86 20.59 3.28
C LEU A 227 10.96 21.63 3.53
N GLU A 228 12.20 21.36 3.10
CA GLU A 228 13.32 22.33 3.14
C GLU A 228 12.92 23.64 2.45
N LYS A 229 12.33 23.56 1.26
CA LYS A 229 11.87 24.74 0.50
C LYS A 229 10.63 25.41 1.12
N ASP A 230 9.77 24.66 1.74
CA ASP A 230 8.60 25.19 2.41
C ASP A 230 8.97 25.96 3.68
N PHE A 231 9.85 25.40 4.51
CA PHE A 231 10.40 26.09 5.68
C PHE A 231 11.19 27.35 5.32
N GLU A 232 11.94 27.33 4.19
CA GLU A 232 12.64 28.52 3.70
C GLU A 232 11.66 29.68 3.41
N ARG A 233 10.47 29.38 2.81
CA ARG A 233 9.42 30.39 2.58
C ARG A 233 8.82 30.92 3.88
N LEU A 234 8.77 30.09 4.94
CA LEU A 234 8.31 30.48 6.27
C LEU A 234 9.40 31.20 7.10
N GLY A 235 10.58 31.45 6.52
CA GLY A 235 11.68 32.18 7.15
C GLY A 235 12.63 31.32 7.99
N ALA A 236 12.58 29.99 7.87
CA ALA A 236 13.47 29.08 8.59
C ALA A 236 14.29 28.22 7.62
N VAL A 237 15.59 28.12 7.84
CA VAL A 237 16.51 27.35 6.98
C VAL A 237 16.89 26.04 7.67
N PHE A 238 16.23 24.96 7.30
CA PHE A 238 16.53 23.61 7.77
C PHE A 238 16.97 22.75 6.60
N SER A 239 18.16 22.15 6.67
CA SER A 239 18.58 21.23 5.61
C SER A 239 17.80 19.91 5.71
N ARG A 240 17.58 19.27 4.54
CA ARG A 240 17.00 17.91 4.51
C ARG A 240 17.80 16.90 5.35
N THR A 241 19.13 17.07 5.44
CA THR A 241 19.98 16.22 6.28
C THR A 241 19.66 16.43 7.75
N THR A 242 19.52 17.67 8.21
CA THR A 242 19.13 18.00 9.59
C THR A 242 17.78 17.38 9.95
N MET A 243 16.77 17.54 9.07
CA MET A 243 15.44 16.93 9.27
C MET A 243 15.50 15.39 9.28
N ALA A 244 16.35 14.79 8.42
CA ALA A 244 16.56 13.33 8.45
C ALA A 244 17.17 12.87 9.77
N HIS A 245 18.13 13.60 10.32
CA HIS A 245 18.70 13.34 11.66
C HIS A 245 17.66 13.42 12.76
N TRP A 246 16.75 14.41 12.73
CA TRP A 246 15.67 14.49 13.71
C TRP A 246 14.77 13.25 13.67
N VAL A 247 14.38 12.83 12.45
CA VAL A 247 13.56 11.63 12.26
C VAL A 247 14.26 10.39 12.80
N ILE A 248 15.53 10.18 12.45
CA ILE A 248 16.30 8.99 12.87
C ILE A 248 16.47 9.00 14.40
N TYR A 249 16.90 10.12 14.98
CA TYR A 249 17.10 10.23 16.41
C TYR A 249 15.82 9.96 17.21
N CYS A 250 14.72 10.63 16.85
CA CYS A 250 13.44 10.45 17.53
C CYS A 250 12.88 9.03 17.37
N ALA A 251 13.05 8.44 16.17
CA ALA A 251 12.62 7.07 15.94
C ALA A 251 13.38 6.09 16.84
N GLN A 252 14.70 6.19 16.91
CA GLN A 252 15.56 5.28 17.69
C GLN A 252 15.40 5.46 19.21
N ASN A 253 15.25 6.69 19.69
CA ASN A 253 15.27 6.96 21.13
C ASN A 253 13.89 7.01 21.78
N TYR A 254 12.83 7.42 21.05
CA TYR A 254 11.50 7.65 21.63
C TYR A 254 10.40 6.78 21.03
N LEU A 255 10.47 6.44 19.70
CA LEU A 255 9.41 5.66 19.08
C LEU A 255 9.69 4.16 19.12
N ASP A 256 10.97 3.76 19.07
CA ASP A 256 11.35 2.34 19.09
C ASP A 256 10.89 1.60 20.36
N PRO A 257 10.96 2.15 21.59
CA PRO A 257 10.42 1.48 22.77
C PRO A 257 8.94 1.11 22.62
N VAL A 258 8.12 2.01 22.05
CA VAL A 258 6.70 1.76 21.77
C VAL A 258 6.53 0.74 20.64
N TYR A 259 7.34 0.82 19.59
CA TYR A 259 7.36 -0.16 18.51
C TYR A 259 7.68 -1.57 19.01
N GLN A 260 8.69 -1.73 19.84
CA GLN A 260 9.07 -3.03 20.43
C GLN A 260 7.96 -3.57 21.34
N TYR A 261 7.28 -2.69 22.08
CA TYR A 261 6.15 -3.11 22.89
C TYR A 261 4.95 -3.54 22.01
N LEU A 262 4.62 -2.80 20.99
CA LEU A 262 3.62 -3.20 19.99
C LEU A 262 3.97 -4.54 19.33
N HIS A 263 5.26 -4.80 19.06
CA HIS A 263 5.72 -6.08 18.51
C HIS A 263 5.45 -7.23 19.49
N ARG A 264 5.80 -7.08 20.77
CA ARG A 264 5.48 -8.08 21.80
C ARG A 264 3.97 -8.36 21.90
N LEU A 265 3.14 -7.31 21.78
CA LEU A 265 1.67 -7.47 21.77
C LEU A 265 1.18 -8.16 20.49
N LEU A 266 1.78 -7.85 19.33
CA LEU A 266 1.45 -8.52 18.07
C LEU A 266 1.76 -10.02 18.13
N LEU A 267 2.87 -10.42 18.76
CA LEU A 267 3.26 -11.83 18.92
C LEU A 267 2.30 -12.62 19.82
N ARG A 268 1.44 -11.97 20.60
CA ARG A 268 0.37 -12.62 21.39
C ARG A 268 -0.92 -12.82 20.58
N ARG A 269 -0.96 -12.33 19.33
CA ARG A 269 -2.16 -12.39 18.48
C ARG A 269 -2.24 -13.73 17.75
N ARG A 270 -3.44 -14.30 17.75
CA ARG A 270 -3.69 -15.58 17.07
C ARG A 270 -3.96 -15.43 15.56
N PHE A 271 -4.42 -14.27 15.13
CA PHE A 271 -4.75 -14.00 13.74
C PHE A 271 -3.88 -12.88 13.19
N LEU A 272 -3.04 -13.23 12.23
CA LEU A 272 -2.10 -12.32 11.59
C LEU A 272 -2.32 -12.28 10.09
N MET A 273 -1.87 -11.19 9.49
CA MET A 273 -1.78 -11.00 8.05
C MET A 273 -0.41 -10.42 7.72
N ALA A 274 0.19 -10.86 6.61
CA ALA A 274 1.50 -10.37 6.19
C ALA A 274 1.55 -10.12 4.69
N ASP A 275 2.45 -9.19 4.33
CA ASP A 275 2.76 -8.84 2.94
C ASP A 275 4.18 -8.26 2.88
N GLU A 276 4.80 -8.17 1.70
CA GLU A 276 6.11 -7.56 1.55
C GLU A 276 6.21 -6.73 0.26
N THR A 277 7.03 -5.67 0.30
CA THR A 277 7.28 -4.81 -0.85
C THR A 277 8.76 -4.45 -0.97
N PRO A 278 9.32 -4.33 -2.19
CA PRO A 278 10.70 -3.90 -2.36
C PRO A 278 10.86 -2.42 -2.02
N ILE A 279 12.03 -2.09 -1.45
CA ILE A 279 12.55 -0.73 -1.32
C ILE A 279 14.01 -0.68 -1.76
N GLN A 280 14.55 0.52 -1.95
CA GLN A 280 15.95 0.74 -2.26
C GLN A 280 16.63 1.45 -1.09
N VAL A 281 17.81 0.92 -0.68
CA VAL A 281 18.68 1.54 0.32
C VAL A 281 20.07 1.69 -0.31
N LEU A 282 20.63 2.91 -0.35
CA LEU A 282 21.84 3.18 -1.11
C LEU A 282 23.11 2.69 -0.42
N LYS A 283 23.19 2.85 0.91
CA LYS A 283 24.37 2.54 1.72
C LYS A 283 24.06 1.35 2.63
N GLU A 284 24.09 0.16 2.03
CA GLU A 284 24.06 -1.11 2.76
C GLU A 284 25.45 -1.75 2.74
N PRO A 285 25.96 -2.27 3.85
CA PRO A 285 27.23 -2.99 3.88
C PRO A 285 27.22 -4.15 2.86
N ASP A 286 28.30 -4.28 2.10
CA ASP A 286 28.54 -5.37 1.14
C ASP A 286 27.49 -5.53 0.04
N ARG A 287 26.69 -4.49 -0.24
CA ARG A 287 25.65 -4.51 -1.26
C ARG A 287 25.74 -3.31 -2.21
N ARG A 288 25.38 -3.55 -3.46
CA ARG A 288 25.31 -2.47 -4.47
C ARG A 288 24.11 -1.57 -4.20
N PRO A 289 24.21 -0.24 -4.46
CA PRO A 289 23.10 0.70 -4.28
C PRO A 289 21.80 0.33 -5.03
N GLN A 290 21.92 -0.42 -6.15
CA GLN A 290 20.79 -0.88 -6.96
C GLN A 290 20.13 -2.17 -6.43
N SER A 291 20.68 -2.77 -5.37
CA SER A 291 20.13 -3.98 -4.77
C SER A 291 18.74 -3.72 -4.20
N LYS A 292 17.82 -4.66 -4.42
CA LYS A 292 16.47 -4.59 -3.84
C LYS A 292 16.52 -5.05 -2.38
N SER A 293 16.13 -4.19 -1.48
CA SER A 293 15.84 -4.49 -0.09
C SER A 293 14.31 -4.55 0.09
N TYR A 294 13.81 -4.99 1.22
CA TYR A 294 12.38 -5.26 1.38
C TYR A 294 11.84 -4.69 2.70
N VAL A 295 10.59 -4.34 2.66
CA VAL A 295 9.77 -4.09 3.84
C VAL A 295 8.84 -5.26 4.01
N TRP A 296 8.86 -5.88 5.17
CA TRP A 296 7.89 -6.85 5.61
C TRP A 296 6.85 -6.14 6.46
N LEU A 297 5.60 -6.28 6.08
CA LEU A 297 4.44 -5.88 6.85
C LEU A 297 3.92 -7.10 7.60
N VAL A 298 3.72 -6.98 8.90
CA VAL A 298 2.90 -7.90 9.69
C VAL A 298 1.89 -7.10 10.47
N ARG A 299 0.64 -7.50 10.39
CA ARG A 299 -0.44 -6.84 11.12
C ARG A 299 -1.36 -7.86 11.79
N SER A 300 -2.09 -7.43 12.81
CA SER A 300 -3.19 -8.20 13.36
C SER A 300 -4.31 -8.41 12.32
N GLY A 301 -5.00 -9.53 12.40
CA GLY A 301 -6.19 -9.81 11.62
C GLY A 301 -7.38 -8.93 12.00
N GLU A 302 -8.49 -9.12 11.30
CA GLU A 302 -9.77 -8.44 11.58
C GLU A 302 -10.60 -9.28 12.57
N ASP A 303 -10.01 -9.59 13.72
CA ASP A 303 -10.52 -10.50 14.74
C ASP A 303 -11.37 -9.83 15.84
N GLY A 304 -11.66 -8.55 15.68
CA GLY A 304 -12.44 -7.72 16.60
C GLY A 304 -11.63 -7.09 17.73
N GLU A 305 -10.33 -7.34 17.80
CA GLU A 305 -9.44 -6.69 18.74
C GLU A 305 -8.77 -5.44 18.10
N VAL A 306 -8.12 -4.62 18.95
CA VAL A 306 -7.43 -3.40 18.51
C VAL A 306 -6.38 -3.72 17.44
N PRO A 307 -6.35 -2.99 16.32
CA PRO A 307 -5.42 -3.25 15.23
C PRO A 307 -3.99 -2.83 15.58
N ILE A 308 -3.04 -3.68 15.21
CA ILE A 308 -1.59 -3.42 15.28
C ILE A 308 -1.02 -3.62 13.89
N ILE A 309 -0.23 -2.66 13.39
CA ILE A 309 0.36 -2.67 12.04
C ILE A 309 1.85 -2.36 12.17
N LEU A 310 2.70 -3.32 11.87
CA LEU A 310 4.15 -3.17 11.99
C LEU A 310 4.85 -3.41 10.66
N TYR A 311 5.85 -2.60 10.41
CA TYR A 311 6.74 -2.72 9.26
C TYR A 311 8.14 -3.03 9.74
N ASN A 312 8.84 -3.90 9.04
CA ASN A 312 10.22 -4.28 9.33
C ASN A 312 11.05 -4.21 8.05
N TYR A 313 12.15 -3.47 8.09
CA TYR A 313 13.11 -3.41 7.01
C TYR A 313 14.02 -4.63 7.02
N THR A 314 14.29 -5.18 5.83
CA THR A 314 15.26 -6.27 5.65
C THR A 314 16.05 -6.11 4.35
N PRO A 315 17.31 -6.56 4.32
CA PRO A 315 18.13 -6.42 3.12
C PRO A 315 17.73 -7.38 1.98
N THR A 316 16.91 -8.40 2.23
CA THR A 316 16.49 -9.37 1.20
C THR A 316 15.04 -9.81 1.40
N ARG A 317 14.45 -10.46 0.38
CA ARG A 317 13.11 -11.09 0.47
C ARG A 317 13.16 -12.49 1.10
N ALA A 318 14.25 -12.91 1.72
CA ALA A 318 14.37 -14.27 2.25
C ALA A 318 13.33 -14.53 3.36
N GLY A 319 12.63 -15.66 3.29
CA GLY A 319 11.61 -16.05 4.28
C GLY A 319 12.15 -16.19 5.71
N LYS A 320 13.48 -16.26 5.88
CA LYS A 320 14.13 -16.20 7.20
C LYS A 320 13.76 -14.92 7.96
N HIS A 321 13.61 -13.79 7.28
CA HIS A 321 13.28 -12.53 7.94
C HIS A 321 11.87 -12.54 8.56
N ALA A 322 10.90 -13.19 7.91
CA ALA A 322 9.59 -13.42 8.52
C ALA A 322 9.67 -14.39 9.71
N GLU A 323 10.51 -15.44 9.59
CA GLU A 323 10.77 -16.40 10.66
C GLU A 323 11.42 -15.71 11.88
N ASP A 324 12.43 -14.87 11.67
CA ASP A 324 13.10 -14.11 12.72
C ASP A 324 12.15 -13.11 13.40
N PHE A 325 11.29 -12.44 12.62
CA PHE A 325 10.33 -11.46 13.13
C PHE A 325 9.19 -12.10 13.97
N LEU A 326 8.79 -13.33 13.63
CA LEU A 326 7.70 -14.06 14.29
C LEU A 326 8.21 -15.22 15.17
N LYS A 327 9.52 -15.25 15.52
CA LYS A 327 10.13 -16.40 16.21
C LYS A 327 9.52 -16.74 17.57
N ASP A 328 9.05 -15.74 18.30
CA ASP A 328 8.53 -15.88 19.67
C ASP A 328 6.99 -15.97 19.73
N ILE A 329 6.33 -16.18 18.58
CA ILE A 329 4.87 -16.34 18.52
C ILE A 329 4.48 -17.77 18.90
N GLU A 330 3.33 -17.92 19.59
CA GLU A 330 2.78 -19.23 19.96
C GLU A 330 2.41 -20.06 18.73
N ASP A 331 2.58 -21.38 18.83
CA ASP A 331 2.27 -22.31 17.74
C ASP A 331 0.76 -22.30 17.38
N GLY A 332 0.47 -22.53 16.11
CA GLY A 332 -0.89 -22.68 15.62
C GLY A 332 -1.65 -21.38 15.40
N TYR A 333 -0.94 -20.25 15.32
CA TYR A 333 -1.53 -18.99 14.88
C TYR A 333 -1.92 -19.05 13.39
N PHE A 334 -2.95 -18.30 13.02
CA PHE A 334 -3.39 -18.20 11.64
C PHE A 334 -2.67 -17.04 10.94
N LEU A 335 -2.14 -17.30 9.75
CA LEU A 335 -1.43 -16.31 8.96
C LEU A 335 -2.01 -16.21 7.54
N MET A 336 -2.71 -15.11 7.25
CA MET A 336 -3.20 -14.81 5.91
C MET A 336 -2.09 -14.13 5.10
N VAL A 337 -1.73 -14.75 3.97
CA VAL A 337 -0.67 -14.28 3.07
C VAL A 337 -1.04 -14.58 1.61
N ASP A 338 -0.23 -14.08 0.70
CA ASP A 338 -0.23 -14.46 -0.71
C ASP A 338 0.41 -15.84 -0.96
N GLY A 339 0.64 -16.18 -2.22
CA GLY A 339 1.28 -17.45 -2.64
C GLY A 339 2.80 -17.48 -2.49
N TYR A 340 3.47 -16.49 -1.91
CA TYR A 340 4.92 -16.45 -1.82
C TYR A 340 5.49 -17.60 -0.98
N LYS A 341 6.46 -18.34 -1.57
CA LYS A 341 7.04 -19.54 -0.95
C LYS A 341 7.89 -19.25 0.30
N GLY A 342 8.34 -18.00 0.50
CA GLY A 342 9.11 -17.60 1.68
C GLY A 342 8.38 -17.89 2.98
N TYR A 343 7.05 -17.78 3.01
CA TYR A 343 6.21 -18.07 4.17
C TYR A 343 6.15 -19.58 4.54
N ASN A 344 6.63 -20.48 3.67
CA ASN A 344 6.70 -21.92 3.97
C ASN A 344 7.71 -22.24 5.09
N ARG A 345 8.57 -21.29 5.46
CA ARG A 345 9.49 -21.43 6.60
C ARG A 345 8.77 -21.34 7.95
N LEU A 346 7.64 -20.65 8.00
CA LEU A 346 6.82 -20.49 9.21
C LEU A 346 6.01 -21.77 9.48
N LYS A 347 6.69 -22.82 9.94
CA LYS A 347 6.08 -24.15 10.15
C LYS A 347 5.03 -24.17 11.24
N ASN A 348 5.12 -23.26 12.21
CA ASN A 348 4.20 -23.13 13.33
C ASN A 348 2.90 -22.39 12.95
N ALA A 349 2.86 -21.77 11.77
CA ALA A 349 1.70 -21.04 11.28
C ALA A 349 0.68 -21.93 10.60
N LYS A 350 -0.59 -21.76 10.93
CA LYS A 350 -1.72 -22.19 10.12
C LYS A 350 -1.90 -21.19 8.96
N ARG A 351 -1.20 -21.44 7.86
CA ARG A 351 -1.23 -20.56 6.72
C ARG A 351 -2.59 -20.57 6.03
N CYS A 352 -3.13 -19.38 5.73
CA CYS A 352 -4.31 -19.15 4.92
C CYS A 352 -3.91 -18.53 3.58
N CYS A 353 -4.59 -18.91 2.50
CA CYS A 353 -4.33 -18.38 1.16
C CYS A 353 -5.32 -17.27 0.81
N CYS A 354 -4.83 -16.20 0.21
CA CYS A 354 -5.64 -15.08 -0.25
C CYS A 354 -6.44 -15.41 -1.51
N PHE A 355 -7.77 -15.48 -1.42
CA PHE A 355 -8.64 -15.71 -2.57
C PHE A 355 -8.71 -14.54 -3.54
N ALA A 356 -8.36 -13.32 -3.14
CA ALA A 356 -8.24 -12.19 -4.05
C ALA A 356 -7.13 -12.40 -5.08
N HIS A 357 -5.99 -12.95 -4.67
CA HIS A 357 -4.89 -13.32 -5.57
C HIS A 357 -5.30 -14.43 -6.54
N ILE A 358 -5.93 -15.51 -6.05
CA ILE A 358 -6.44 -16.58 -6.90
C ILE A 358 -7.37 -16.01 -7.99
N ARG A 359 -8.33 -15.18 -7.58
CA ARG A 359 -9.26 -14.52 -8.49
C ARG A 359 -8.53 -13.65 -9.52
N ARG A 360 -7.53 -12.88 -9.09
CA ARG A 360 -6.71 -12.01 -9.96
C ARG A 360 -6.01 -12.80 -11.05
N TYR A 361 -5.35 -13.93 -10.72
CA TYR A 361 -4.71 -14.79 -11.70
C TYR A 361 -5.68 -15.38 -12.72
N LEU A 362 -6.88 -15.78 -12.27
CA LEU A 362 -7.93 -16.28 -13.16
C LEU A 362 -8.44 -15.18 -14.09
N ILE A 363 -8.67 -13.96 -13.60
CA ILE A 363 -9.07 -12.81 -14.42
C ILE A 363 -8.02 -12.52 -15.50
N GLN A 364 -6.73 -12.55 -15.15
CA GLN A 364 -5.64 -12.35 -16.11
C GLN A 364 -5.53 -13.47 -17.15
N ALA A 365 -6.07 -14.63 -16.87
CA ALA A 365 -6.11 -15.76 -17.81
C ALA A 365 -7.23 -15.64 -18.84
N ILE A 366 -8.26 -14.79 -18.61
CA ILE A 366 -9.36 -14.61 -19.55
C ILE A 366 -8.85 -13.95 -20.85
N PRO A 367 -9.11 -14.53 -22.02
CA PRO A 367 -8.79 -13.88 -23.29
C PRO A 367 -9.58 -12.58 -23.48
N LYS A 368 -8.98 -11.56 -24.09
CA LYS A 368 -9.66 -10.29 -24.40
C LYS A 368 -10.93 -10.55 -25.22
N GLY A 369 -12.05 -9.97 -24.79
CA GLY A 369 -13.37 -10.12 -25.43
C GLY A 369 -14.17 -11.33 -24.96
N HIS A 370 -13.59 -12.22 -24.13
CA HIS A 370 -14.25 -13.40 -23.59
C HIS A 370 -14.70 -13.24 -22.12
N GLU A 371 -14.70 -12.03 -21.59
CA GLU A 371 -15.03 -11.75 -20.18
C GLU A 371 -16.45 -12.19 -19.79
N ARG A 372 -17.35 -12.34 -20.78
CA ARG A 372 -18.73 -12.80 -20.61
C ARG A 372 -18.99 -14.19 -21.18
N ASP A 373 -17.95 -14.87 -21.63
CA ASP A 373 -18.06 -16.23 -22.16
C ASP A 373 -17.99 -17.25 -21.01
N TYR A 374 -19.15 -17.70 -20.56
CA TYR A 374 -19.25 -18.67 -19.45
C TYR A 374 -18.77 -20.07 -19.84
N THR A 375 -18.44 -20.32 -21.09
CA THR A 375 -17.80 -21.57 -21.54
C THR A 375 -16.29 -21.51 -21.37
N GLU A 376 -15.73 -20.30 -21.24
CA GLU A 376 -14.29 -20.07 -21.02
C GLU A 376 -13.87 -20.57 -19.62
N PRO A 377 -12.89 -21.49 -19.53
CA PRO A 377 -12.47 -22.05 -18.25
C PRO A 377 -12.06 -21.00 -17.21
N ALA A 378 -11.32 -19.97 -17.62
CA ALA A 378 -10.89 -18.92 -16.71
C ALA A 378 -12.08 -18.14 -16.12
N VAL A 379 -13.14 -17.87 -16.92
CA VAL A 379 -14.37 -17.24 -16.46
C VAL A 379 -15.10 -18.13 -15.45
N GLN A 380 -15.17 -19.45 -15.70
CA GLN A 380 -15.74 -20.40 -14.74
C GLN A 380 -15.00 -20.38 -13.40
N GLY A 381 -13.66 -20.36 -13.42
CA GLY A 381 -12.85 -20.22 -12.21
C GLY A 381 -13.13 -18.93 -11.43
N VAL A 382 -13.29 -17.80 -12.14
CA VAL A 382 -13.66 -16.51 -11.53
C VAL A 382 -15.04 -16.58 -10.89
N MET A 383 -16.01 -17.29 -11.47
CA MET A 383 -17.36 -17.44 -10.89
C MET A 383 -17.33 -18.12 -9.52
N TYR A 384 -16.51 -19.16 -9.33
CA TYR A 384 -16.34 -19.78 -8.00
C TYR A 384 -15.79 -18.76 -6.99
N CYS A 385 -14.75 -18.01 -7.34
CA CYS A 385 -14.22 -16.98 -6.47
C CYS A 385 -15.28 -15.90 -6.15
N ASN A 386 -16.00 -15.40 -7.16
CA ASN A 386 -17.06 -14.39 -6.97
C ASN A 386 -18.14 -14.88 -6.00
N LYS A 387 -18.48 -16.17 -6.06
CA LYS A 387 -19.46 -16.78 -5.15
C LYS A 387 -19.00 -16.74 -3.70
N LEU A 388 -17.73 -17.05 -3.45
CA LEU A 388 -17.13 -16.98 -2.11
C LEU A 388 -17.11 -15.52 -1.59
N PHE A 389 -16.69 -14.55 -2.44
CA PHE A 389 -16.73 -13.12 -2.09
C PHE A 389 -18.15 -12.63 -1.79
N GLU A 390 -19.17 -13.17 -2.50
CA GLU A 390 -20.57 -12.86 -2.25
C GLU A 390 -21.02 -13.33 -0.88
N TYR A 391 -20.63 -14.55 -0.45
CA TYR A 391 -20.96 -15.09 0.88
C TYR A 391 -20.32 -14.24 1.97
N GLU A 392 -19.02 -13.97 1.90
CA GLU A 392 -18.29 -13.15 2.87
C GLU A 392 -18.87 -11.73 2.99
N ARG A 393 -19.28 -11.12 1.86
CA ARG A 393 -19.99 -9.84 1.87
C ARG A 393 -21.32 -9.92 2.59
N ARG A 394 -22.11 -10.96 2.32
CA ARG A 394 -23.41 -11.17 2.97
C ARG A 394 -23.29 -11.38 4.47
N TYR A 395 -22.24 -12.07 4.94
CA TYR A 395 -22.01 -12.29 6.36
C TYR A 395 -21.73 -10.97 7.08
N ARG A 396 -20.90 -10.10 6.46
CA ARG A 396 -20.62 -8.75 6.98
C ARG A 396 -21.86 -7.85 6.97
N GLU A 397 -22.61 -7.82 5.88
CA GLU A 397 -23.85 -7.01 5.76
C GLU A 397 -24.90 -7.42 6.80
N LYS A 398 -24.93 -8.70 7.20
CA LYS A 398 -25.83 -9.23 8.23
C LYS A 398 -25.27 -9.08 9.65
N GLY A 399 -24.06 -8.60 9.84
CA GLY A 399 -23.44 -8.47 11.14
C GLY A 399 -23.29 -9.81 11.90
N LEU A 400 -22.97 -10.90 11.19
CA LEU A 400 -22.85 -12.21 11.81
C LEU A 400 -21.67 -12.25 12.78
N SER A 401 -21.86 -12.89 13.94
CA SER A 401 -20.78 -13.18 14.88
C SER A 401 -19.77 -14.17 14.28
N PHE A 402 -18.53 -14.17 14.76
CA PHE A 402 -17.49 -15.10 14.28
C PHE A 402 -17.90 -16.56 14.33
N LYS A 403 -18.63 -16.99 15.36
CA LYS A 403 -19.19 -18.35 15.46
C LYS A 403 -20.22 -18.63 14.36
N GLN A 404 -21.04 -17.66 14.04
CA GLN A 404 -22.01 -17.79 12.94
C GLN A 404 -21.30 -17.81 11.58
N VAL A 405 -20.27 -16.97 11.38
CA VAL A 405 -19.42 -16.99 10.19
C VAL A 405 -18.77 -18.36 10.02
N TYR A 406 -18.15 -18.91 11.06
CA TYR A 406 -17.58 -20.27 11.03
C TYR A 406 -18.59 -21.32 10.53
N ASN A 407 -19.78 -21.36 11.15
CA ASN A 407 -20.82 -22.33 10.78
C ASN A 407 -21.30 -22.12 9.33
N ARG A 408 -21.40 -20.87 8.88
CA ARG A 408 -21.81 -20.54 7.52
C ARG A 408 -20.75 -20.92 6.50
N ARG A 409 -19.50 -20.65 6.76
CA ARG A 409 -18.38 -21.06 5.90
C ARG A 409 -18.36 -22.57 5.66
N LEU A 410 -18.54 -23.36 6.72
CA LEU A 410 -18.61 -24.81 6.57
C LEU A 410 -19.79 -25.28 5.73
N LYS A 411 -20.94 -24.61 5.83
CA LYS A 411 -22.16 -24.98 5.10
C LYS A 411 -22.17 -24.44 3.66
N ASP A 412 -21.80 -23.18 3.48
CA ASP A 412 -22.04 -22.44 2.25
C ASP A 412 -20.78 -22.39 1.37
N GLU A 413 -19.57 -22.25 1.95
CA GLU A 413 -18.31 -22.03 1.21
C GLU A 413 -17.49 -23.29 0.99
N LYS A 414 -17.39 -24.17 2.00
CA LYS A 414 -16.64 -25.43 1.86
C LYS A 414 -17.04 -26.23 0.62
N PRO A 415 -18.33 -26.46 0.32
CA PRO A 415 -18.72 -27.17 -0.92
C PRO A 415 -18.31 -26.45 -2.20
N VAL A 416 -18.30 -25.09 -2.18
CA VAL A 416 -17.88 -24.29 -3.33
C VAL A 416 -16.38 -24.43 -3.57
N ILE A 417 -15.56 -24.45 -2.52
CA ILE A 417 -14.11 -24.66 -2.63
C ILE A 417 -13.81 -26.06 -3.13
N GLU A 418 -14.50 -27.09 -2.62
CA GLU A 418 -14.36 -28.48 -3.08
C GLU A 418 -14.71 -28.60 -4.58
N ALA A 419 -15.81 -27.97 -5.02
CA ALA A 419 -16.20 -27.92 -6.42
C ALA A 419 -15.18 -27.15 -7.28
N PHE A 420 -14.64 -26.05 -6.76
CA PHE A 420 -13.59 -25.26 -7.42
C PHE A 420 -12.31 -26.09 -7.61
N LEU A 421 -11.86 -26.81 -6.60
CA LEU A 421 -10.68 -27.66 -6.70
C LEU A 421 -10.91 -28.82 -7.68
N SER A 422 -12.10 -29.46 -7.66
CA SER A 422 -12.49 -30.48 -8.63
C SER A 422 -12.58 -29.93 -10.06
N TRP A 423 -13.01 -28.69 -10.21
CA TRP A 423 -12.97 -27.98 -11.49
C TRP A 423 -11.53 -27.78 -11.96
N ALA A 424 -10.63 -27.27 -11.08
CA ALA A 424 -9.23 -27.04 -11.41
C ALA A 424 -8.50 -28.32 -11.85
N ASP A 425 -8.80 -29.46 -11.22
CA ASP A 425 -8.20 -30.77 -11.54
C ASP A 425 -8.61 -31.29 -12.94
N ARG A 426 -9.77 -30.87 -13.42
CA ARG A 426 -10.25 -31.26 -14.77
C ARG A 426 -9.71 -30.39 -15.90
N GLN A 427 -9.03 -29.30 -15.59
CA GLN A 427 -8.48 -28.41 -16.60
C GLN A 427 -7.21 -29.02 -17.21
N ASN A 428 -7.14 -29.02 -18.53
CA ASN A 428 -5.98 -29.47 -19.29
C ASN A 428 -5.59 -28.41 -20.34
N PRO A 429 -5.09 -27.25 -19.92
CA PRO A 429 -4.76 -26.17 -20.84
C PRO A 429 -3.56 -26.55 -21.73
N LYS A 430 -3.54 -26.05 -22.97
CA LYS A 430 -2.42 -26.21 -23.89
C LYS A 430 -1.18 -25.46 -23.37
N THR A 431 0.01 -25.96 -23.75
CA THR A 431 1.28 -25.29 -23.43
C THR A 431 1.26 -23.83 -23.93
N GLY A 432 1.61 -22.88 -23.04
CA GLY A 432 1.58 -21.45 -23.35
C GLY A 432 0.26 -20.72 -22.98
N ASP A 433 -0.76 -21.47 -22.57
CA ASP A 433 -2.01 -20.90 -22.10
C ASP A 433 -1.81 -20.12 -20.78
N ARG A 434 -2.43 -18.95 -20.69
CA ARG A 434 -2.41 -18.12 -19.47
C ARG A 434 -3.05 -18.82 -18.27
N LEU A 435 -4.01 -19.70 -18.52
CA LEU A 435 -4.67 -20.50 -17.48
C LEU A 435 -3.69 -21.41 -16.72
N ILE A 436 -2.59 -21.87 -17.35
CA ILE A 436 -1.55 -22.67 -16.68
C ILE A 436 -0.99 -21.92 -15.46
N ARG A 437 -0.73 -20.61 -15.58
CA ARG A 437 -0.19 -19.79 -14.49
C ARG A 437 -1.19 -19.73 -13.34
N ALA A 438 -2.46 -19.51 -13.62
CA ALA A 438 -3.52 -19.49 -12.61
C ALA A 438 -3.65 -20.86 -11.91
N LEU A 439 -3.65 -21.96 -12.66
CA LEU A 439 -3.71 -23.32 -12.10
C LEU A 439 -2.47 -23.67 -11.26
N ASN A 440 -1.27 -23.26 -11.69
CA ASN A 440 -0.05 -23.44 -10.91
C ASN A 440 -0.11 -22.67 -9.57
N TYR A 441 -0.65 -21.44 -9.59
CA TYR A 441 -0.87 -20.66 -8.38
C TYR A 441 -1.89 -21.33 -7.45
N ILE A 442 -3.03 -21.78 -7.99
CA ILE A 442 -4.06 -22.53 -7.27
C ILE A 442 -3.46 -23.78 -6.62
N ASN A 443 -2.69 -24.57 -7.37
CA ASN A 443 -2.03 -25.78 -6.86
C ASN A 443 -1.03 -25.47 -5.74
N GLY A 444 -0.27 -24.38 -5.85
CA GLY A 444 0.62 -23.90 -4.79
C GLY A 444 -0.13 -23.49 -3.51
N CYS A 445 -1.33 -22.96 -3.65
CA CYS A 445 -2.19 -22.53 -2.54
C CYS A 445 -3.06 -23.66 -1.96
N ARG A 446 -3.28 -24.75 -2.70
CA ARG A 446 -4.21 -25.84 -2.36
C ARG A 446 -4.12 -26.32 -0.89
N PRO A 447 -2.94 -26.57 -0.31
CA PRO A 447 -2.83 -27.01 1.10
C PRO A 447 -3.39 -26.02 2.12
N TYR A 448 -3.53 -24.74 1.73
CA TYR A 448 -3.86 -23.64 2.64
C TYR A 448 -5.25 -23.05 2.37
N MET A 449 -5.95 -23.51 1.31
CA MET A 449 -7.22 -22.92 0.89
C MET A 449 -8.37 -23.18 1.85
N MET A 450 -8.33 -24.29 2.60
CA MET A 450 -9.37 -24.66 3.57
C MET A 450 -9.08 -24.14 4.99
N THR A 451 -7.85 -23.68 5.28
CA THR A 451 -7.41 -23.32 6.63
C THR A 451 -8.26 -22.20 7.25
N TYR A 452 -8.68 -21.20 6.46
CA TYR A 452 -9.50 -20.09 6.98
C TYR A 452 -10.89 -20.55 7.44
N LEU A 453 -11.35 -21.72 7.00
CA LEU A 453 -12.61 -22.32 7.46
C LEU A 453 -12.55 -22.83 8.91
N GLU A 454 -11.36 -22.97 9.50
CA GLU A 454 -11.17 -23.49 10.85
C GLU A 454 -11.63 -22.49 11.93
N ASP A 455 -11.67 -21.20 11.62
CA ASP A 455 -12.12 -20.16 12.56
C ASP A 455 -12.78 -18.99 11.81
N GLY A 456 -13.91 -18.51 12.32
CA GLY A 456 -14.64 -17.40 11.72
C GLY A 456 -13.94 -16.04 11.80
N ARG A 457 -12.88 -15.91 12.61
CA ARG A 457 -12.03 -14.73 12.72
C ARG A 457 -10.93 -14.68 11.65
N CYS A 458 -10.66 -15.80 10.96
CA CYS A 458 -9.70 -15.80 9.86
C CYS A 458 -10.17 -14.90 8.72
N SER A 459 -9.29 -14.06 8.19
CA SER A 459 -9.58 -13.27 7.02
C SER A 459 -9.67 -14.16 5.77
N PHE A 460 -10.57 -13.83 4.84
CA PHE A 460 -10.75 -14.52 3.57
C PHE A 460 -9.76 -14.03 2.49
N SER A 461 -9.29 -12.78 2.61
CA SER A 461 -8.36 -12.16 1.67
C SER A 461 -7.30 -11.33 2.41
N ASN A 462 -6.18 -11.07 1.73
CA ASN A 462 -5.08 -10.25 2.25
C ASN A 462 -5.26 -8.74 1.96
N ASN A 463 -6.45 -8.31 1.58
CA ASN A 463 -6.71 -6.91 1.18
C ASN A 463 -6.36 -5.90 2.28
N ALA A 464 -6.53 -6.26 3.55
CA ALA A 464 -6.16 -5.38 4.66
C ALA A 464 -4.64 -5.13 4.72
N SER A 465 -3.81 -6.16 4.46
CA SER A 465 -2.35 -6.01 4.36
C SER A 465 -1.98 -5.23 3.10
N GLU A 466 -2.59 -5.51 1.95
CA GLU A 466 -2.36 -4.76 0.71
C GLU A 466 -2.68 -3.26 0.91
N ASN A 467 -3.74 -2.92 1.62
CA ASN A 467 -4.06 -1.54 1.97
C ASN A 467 -3.04 -0.93 2.93
N SER A 468 -2.57 -1.71 3.92
CA SER A 468 -1.56 -1.26 4.88
C SER A 468 -0.18 -1.07 4.24
N ILE A 469 0.17 -1.81 3.17
CA ILE A 469 1.46 -1.65 2.49
C ILE A 469 1.50 -0.44 1.53
N ARG A 470 0.33 0.05 1.09
CA ARG A 470 0.22 1.20 0.16
C ARG A 470 0.96 2.47 0.61
N PRO A 471 0.94 2.90 1.88
CA PRO A 471 1.72 4.06 2.32
C PRO A 471 3.21 3.94 2.01
N ILE A 472 3.80 2.75 2.20
CA ILE A 472 5.20 2.48 1.85
C ILE A 472 5.42 2.63 0.34
N VAL A 473 4.52 2.05 -0.47
CA VAL A 473 4.60 2.12 -1.94
C VAL A 473 4.47 3.56 -2.44
N LEU A 474 3.56 4.35 -1.88
CA LEU A 474 3.40 5.76 -2.21
C LEU A 474 4.62 6.58 -1.77
N GLY A 475 5.11 6.36 -0.55
CA GLY A 475 6.31 7.00 -0.03
C GLY A 475 7.55 6.71 -0.87
N ARG A 476 7.79 5.44 -1.20
CA ARG A 476 8.88 5.02 -2.11
C ARG A 476 8.87 5.79 -3.44
N LYS A 477 7.70 6.14 -3.96
CA LYS A 477 7.60 6.90 -5.21
C LYS A 477 7.80 8.40 -5.04
N ALA A 478 7.58 8.90 -3.84
CA ALA A 478 7.79 10.31 -3.54
C ALA A 478 9.27 10.63 -3.33
N TRP A 479 10.04 9.77 -2.64
CA TRP A 479 11.46 10.01 -2.33
C TRP A 479 12.44 8.95 -2.87
N LEU A 480 11.96 7.95 -3.60
CA LEU A 480 12.68 6.93 -4.36
C LEU A 480 13.47 5.92 -3.52
N PHE A 481 14.29 6.34 -2.56
CA PHE A 481 15.19 5.48 -1.79
C PHE A 481 15.38 5.99 -0.34
N SER A 482 15.93 5.15 0.51
CA SER A 482 16.57 5.51 1.78
C SER A 482 18.09 5.59 1.58
N ASP A 483 18.75 6.59 2.18
CA ASP A 483 20.20 6.74 2.03
C ASP A 483 20.95 5.66 2.83
N THR A 484 20.50 5.36 4.05
CA THR A 484 21.14 4.44 5.00
C THR A 484 20.16 3.42 5.55
N GLN A 485 20.69 2.34 6.15
CA GLN A 485 19.89 1.35 6.90
C GLN A 485 19.18 2.00 8.10
N ASP A 486 19.85 2.90 8.84
CA ASP A 486 19.23 3.60 9.97
C ASP A 486 18.04 4.44 9.51
N GLY A 487 18.15 5.12 8.37
CA GLY A 487 17.05 5.86 7.78
C GLY A 487 15.90 4.95 7.32
N ALA A 488 16.21 3.74 6.83
CA ALA A 488 15.19 2.75 6.47
C ALA A 488 14.49 2.21 7.73
N ASN A 489 15.24 1.79 8.76
CA ASN A 489 14.69 1.33 10.03
C ASN A 489 13.83 2.40 10.71
N ALA A 490 14.34 3.63 10.82
CA ALA A 490 13.59 4.75 11.38
C ALA A 490 12.28 5.00 10.62
N SER A 491 12.30 4.88 9.28
CA SER A 491 11.10 5.00 8.47
C SER A 491 10.08 3.91 8.80
N MET A 492 10.51 2.67 9.01
CA MET A 492 9.61 1.56 9.37
C MET A 492 9.01 1.74 10.76
N THR A 493 9.81 2.20 11.73
CA THR A 493 9.31 2.54 13.07
C THR A 493 8.24 3.64 12.98
N VAL A 494 8.51 4.75 12.28
CA VAL A 494 7.54 5.85 12.14
C VAL A 494 6.27 5.39 11.40
N PHE A 495 6.39 4.65 10.30
CA PHE A 495 5.21 4.10 9.61
C PHE A 495 4.39 3.17 10.51
N SER A 496 5.03 2.33 11.32
CA SER A 496 4.35 1.44 12.25
C SER A 496 3.54 2.20 13.30
N ILE A 497 4.14 3.22 13.90
CA ILE A 497 3.48 4.10 14.87
C ILE A 497 2.30 4.84 14.22
N VAL A 498 2.52 5.45 13.06
CA VAL A 498 1.52 6.25 12.34
C VAL A 498 0.34 5.39 11.86
N GLU A 499 0.61 4.25 11.21
CA GLU A 499 -0.47 3.41 10.66
C GLU A 499 -1.23 2.68 11.76
N THR A 500 -0.57 2.31 12.87
CA THR A 500 -1.26 1.77 14.06
C THR A 500 -2.14 2.84 14.71
N ALA A 501 -1.67 4.09 14.83
CA ALA A 501 -2.46 5.20 15.36
C ALA A 501 -3.72 5.46 14.50
N LYS A 502 -3.55 5.57 13.18
CA LYS A 502 -4.66 5.75 12.21
C LYS A 502 -5.68 4.62 12.28
N ALA A 503 -5.22 3.38 12.38
CA ALA A 503 -6.09 2.22 12.49
C ALA A 503 -6.91 2.22 13.79
N ASN A 504 -6.43 2.89 14.84
CA ASN A 504 -7.11 3.09 16.12
C ASN A 504 -7.85 4.44 16.23
N GLY A 505 -7.97 5.19 15.12
CA GLY A 505 -8.76 6.42 15.06
C GLY A 505 -8.11 7.67 15.64
N LEU A 506 -6.79 7.64 15.90
CA LEU A 506 -6.05 8.81 16.38
C LEU A 506 -5.55 9.68 15.23
N ASP A 507 -5.44 10.98 15.48
CA ASP A 507 -4.69 11.89 14.61
C ASP A 507 -3.19 11.55 14.70
N PRO A 508 -2.53 11.17 13.59
CA PRO A 508 -1.16 10.71 13.63
C PRO A 508 -0.15 11.82 13.98
N GLN A 509 -0.42 13.08 13.67
CA GLN A 509 0.47 14.19 14.02
C GLN A 509 0.42 14.45 15.51
N MET A 510 -0.78 14.52 16.09
CA MET A 510 -0.96 14.71 17.53
C MET A 510 -0.36 13.53 18.32
N TYR A 511 -0.52 12.31 17.82
CA TYR A 511 0.04 11.13 18.47
C TYR A 511 1.57 11.12 18.43
N LEU A 512 2.19 11.46 17.30
CA LEU A 512 3.64 11.61 17.21
C LEU A 512 4.14 12.68 18.19
N GLN A 513 3.48 13.84 18.26
CA GLN A 513 3.85 14.90 19.20
C GLN A 513 3.72 14.44 20.65
N TYR A 514 2.61 13.78 21.01
CA TYR A 514 2.40 13.20 22.34
C TYR A 514 3.54 12.28 22.76
N LEU A 515 3.97 11.36 21.88
CA LEU A 515 5.09 10.46 22.16
C LEU A 515 6.39 11.24 22.36
N LEU A 516 6.67 12.23 21.51
CA LEU A 516 7.89 13.03 21.61
C LEU A 516 7.90 13.95 22.86
N ASP A 517 6.74 14.46 23.28
CA ASP A 517 6.61 15.23 24.52
C ASP A 517 6.86 14.36 25.76
N LYS A 518 6.40 13.10 25.73
CA LYS A 518 6.52 12.18 26.85
C LYS A 518 7.82 11.36 26.86
N ARG A 519 8.52 11.29 25.73
CA ARG A 519 9.84 10.64 25.57
C ARG A 519 9.88 9.21 26.13
N PRO A 520 9.06 8.26 25.62
CA PRO A 520 9.15 6.87 26.07
C PRO A 520 10.58 6.35 25.93
N SER A 521 11.04 5.56 26.88
CA SER A 521 12.42 5.01 26.88
C SER A 521 12.41 3.49 27.04
N ALA A 522 13.53 2.86 26.70
CA ALA A 522 13.69 1.41 26.79
C ALA A 522 13.77 0.91 28.25
N GLU A 523 14.05 1.79 29.21
CA GLU A 523 14.05 1.45 30.64
C GLU A 523 12.65 1.41 31.26
N MET A 524 11.64 1.93 30.58
CA MET A 524 10.25 1.91 31.05
C MET A 524 9.70 0.48 31.07
N SER A 525 8.96 0.17 32.14
CA SER A 525 8.23 -1.09 32.26
C SER A 525 7.09 -1.19 31.24
N ASP A 526 6.62 -2.41 30.97
CA ASP A 526 5.47 -2.65 30.11
C ASP A 526 4.22 -1.87 30.55
N THR A 527 4.00 -1.74 31.88
CA THR A 527 2.88 -0.97 32.46
C THR A 527 3.00 0.55 32.16
N GLU A 528 4.21 1.07 32.11
CA GLU A 528 4.43 2.47 31.73
C GLU A 528 4.27 2.64 30.22
N LEU A 529 4.80 1.73 29.41
CA LEU A 529 4.66 1.75 27.96
C LEU A 529 3.21 1.59 27.49
N GLU A 530 2.37 0.90 28.26
CA GLU A 530 0.94 0.70 27.95
C GLU A 530 0.19 2.05 27.85
N LYS A 531 0.60 3.07 28.58
CA LYS A 531 0.00 4.42 28.54
C LYS A 531 0.24 5.13 27.21
N PHE A 532 1.25 4.70 26.47
CA PHE A 532 1.60 5.28 25.15
C PHE A 532 0.90 4.59 23.98
N LEU A 533 0.22 3.45 24.22
CA LEU A 533 -0.47 2.74 23.14
C LEU A 533 -1.62 3.56 22.56
N PRO A 534 -1.89 3.46 21.23
CA PRO A 534 -2.92 4.28 20.58
C PRO A 534 -4.34 4.10 21.12
N TRP A 535 -4.60 3.01 21.83
CA TRP A 535 -5.90 2.72 22.44
C TRP A 535 -5.98 3.04 23.92
N SER A 536 -4.88 3.51 24.55
CA SER A 536 -4.88 3.93 25.94
C SER A 536 -5.75 5.18 26.16
N SER A 537 -6.22 5.38 27.38
CA SER A 537 -6.98 6.57 27.79
C SER A 537 -6.15 7.83 27.66
N GLU A 538 -4.86 7.73 28.02
CA GLU A 538 -3.89 8.82 28.00
C GLU A 538 -3.62 9.30 26.56
N ALA A 539 -3.32 8.37 25.64
CA ALA A 539 -3.11 8.72 24.25
C ALA A 539 -4.38 9.29 23.60
N LYS A 540 -5.55 8.68 23.87
CA LYS A 540 -6.84 9.19 23.35
C LYS A 540 -7.14 10.59 23.86
N SER A 541 -6.93 10.86 25.14
CA SER A 541 -7.13 12.19 25.72
C SER A 541 -6.19 13.23 25.14
N ALA A 542 -4.89 12.87 24.97
CA ALA A 542 -3.89 13.77 24.41
C ALA A 542 -4.10 14.06 22.92
N CYS A 543 -4.67 13.10 22.17
CA CYS A 543 -4.90 13.22 20.73
C CYS A 543 -6.35 13.60 20.36
N SER A 544 -7.21 13.86 21.35
CA SER A 544 -8.52 14.48 21.13
C SER A 544 -8.29 15.91 20.67
N LYS A 545 -8.85 16.31 19.54
CA LYS A 545 -8.88 17.73 19.16
C LYS A 545 -9.70 18.46 20.21
N ASN A 546 -9.07 19.25 21.08
CA ASN A 546 -9.78 20.27 21.83
C ASN A 546 -10.33 21.26 20.79
N ILE A 547 -11.62 21.15 20.52
CA ILE A 547 -12.36 22.17 19.79
C ILE A 547 -12.62 23.28 20.81
N GLU A 548 -11.62 24.15 21.03
CA GLU A 548 -11.82 25.44 21.67
C GLU A 548 -12.29 26.48 20.66
#